data_e098080ae509bcf45053bd7cbe74cb10
#
_entry.id   e098080ae509bcf45053bd7cbe74cb10
#
_cell.length_a   1.000
_cell.length_b   1.000
_cell.length_c   1.000
_cell.angle_alpha   90.00
_cell.angle_beta   90.00
_cell.angle_gamma   90.00
#
_symmetry.space_group_name_H-M   'P 1'
#
loop_
_entity.id
_entity.type
_entity.pdbx_description
1 polymer ?
#
loop_
_entity_poly.entity_id
_entity_poly.type
_entity_poly.pdbx_seq_one_letter_code
_entity_poly.pdbx_strand_id
1 'polypeptide(L)'
;MPFTTLQVFSSYSLLKSTIRLNEYVATGKLLGYKQLALTDDGVLHGAVEFYERCIQNGIQPILGCTFEVAWKSDASKKEMLVVYAKGAKGYESLLKLSTLYQQGLTWTSEMTEWIGSHSEDVKIVLPPMDSEWVAAHSKGRLEAVLGAVKEEYDGIEIAVGITREMVERGEFDTMREGIEAAGVIPVAFSVSHYLNTTDYFPWKVLQAIRLGETLSFTQEDATGSESLPEATSMTKVFQTAVDGVLLSNLEQFTKDLVVEIPLRDTMLPKFPVPGGKTSAQFLYELCEAAMLDMGVTTPVYVNRLKEELAVIHEMGFDDYFLIVWDIMRHAREKGIQTGAGRGSAAGSLVAYLLHITGVDPIRYHLLFERFLNRERYTMPDIDLDFPDDKREDILAYIVSKYGNQNVAQIVTFGTLGAKQVIRDVCKVFGENIITVQKFSNNIAQGKVTLEQTYKENKTFTGEAGGNNSYKNSSSEKVETSKKHTSMDNNSSDSTEKKPENNDETSKVESDNTESDKETKEQETEETESRVNKPDNNELEIIPSN
;
A
#
# COMPACT_ATOMS: atom_id res chain seq x y z
N MET A 1 -23.73 -1.50 22.22
CA MET A 1 -23.15 -0.92 20.98
C MET A 1 -23.52 -1.73 19.76
N PRO A 2 -23.62 -1.16 18.53
CA PRO A 2 -23.71 -1.98 17.33
C PRO A 2 -22.43 -2.80 17.13
N PHE A 3 -22.55 -3.93 16.43
CA PHE A 3 -21.43 -4.78 16.08
C PHE A 3 -20.33 -4.00 15.33
N THR A 4 -19.07 -4.34 15.61
CA THR A 4 -17.88 -3.82 14.92
C THR A 4 -17.07 -5.01 14.42
N THR A 5 -16.72 -5.02 13.14
CA THR A 5 -15.80 -6.03 12.61
C THR A 5 -14.39 -5.77 13.13
N LEU A 6 -13.69 -6.85 13.53
CA LEU A 6 -12.35 -6.74 14.11
C LEU A 6 -11.24 -7.16 13.14
N GLN A 7 -11.54 -7.93 12.08
CA GLN A 7 -10.53 -8.33 11.11
C GLN A 7 -10.98 -8.00 9.70
N VAL A 8 -10.30 -7.04 9.08
CA VAL A 8 -10.57 -6.62 7.70
C VAL A 8 -9.26 -6.44 6.97
N PHE A 9 -9.13 -7.16 5.88
CA PHE A 9 -8.01 -7.05 4.96
C PHE A 9 -8.37 -6.12 3.81
N SER A 10 -7.50 -5.17 3.51
CA SER A 10 -7.65 -4.34 2.32
C SER A 10 -6.83 -4.87 1.14
N SER A 11 -6.90 -4.17 0.01
CA SER A 11 -6.06 -4.45 -1.17
C SER A 11 -4.56 -4.27 -0.90
N TYR A 12 -4.17 -3.68 0.22
CA TYR A 12 -2.77 -3.62 0.67
C TYR A 12 -2.27 -4.95 1.25
N SER A 13 -3.17 -5.85 1.66
CA SER A 13 -2.89 -7.28 1.85
C SER A 13 -2.87 -7.95 0.48
N LEU A 14 -1.72 -7.86 -0.21
CA LEU A 14 -1.58 -8.19 -1.62
C LEU A 14 -2.13 -9.59 -1.95
N LEU A 15 -3.02 -9.65 -2.93
CA LEU A 15 -3.70 -10.86 -3.39
C LEU A 15 -4.53 -11.60 -2.31
N LYS A 16 -4.76 -11.01 -1.13
CA LYS A 16 -5.61 -11.59 -0.07
C LYS A 16 -7.01 -10.98 -0.01
N SER A 17 -7.18 -9.75 -0.47
CA SER A 17 -8.46 -9.04 -0.40
C SER A 17 -8.74 -8.21 -1.65
N THR A 18 -10.01 -8.01 -1.94
CA THR A 18 -10.50 -7.11 -3.00
C THR A 18 -10.96 -5.76 -2.47
N ILE A 19 -10.90 -5.54 -1.17
CA ILE A 19 -11.42 -4.33 -0.49
C ILE A 19 -10.53 -3.13 -0.77
N ARG A 20 -11.10 -2.10 -1.40
CA ARG A 20 -10.47 -0.78 -1.55
C ARG A 20 -10.92 0.13 -0.44
N LEU A 21 -10.02 0.89 0.17
CA LEU A 21 -10.29 1.70 1.35
C LEU A 21 -11.40 2.74 1.16
N ASN A 22 -11.46 3.38 -0.02
CA ASN A 22 -12.51 4.34 -0.34
C ASN A 22 -13.91 3.70 -0.35
N GLU A 23 -14.02 2.50 -0.93
CA GLU A 23 -15.27 1.74 -1.00
C GLU A 23 -15.63 1.15 0.38
N TYR A 24 -14.63 0.71 1.13
CA TYR A 24 -14.80 0.14 2.47
C TYR A 24 -15.45 1.12 3.44
N VAL A 25 -14.87 2.32 3.57
CA VAL A 25 -15.40 3.32 4.52
C VAL A 25 -16.79 3.79 4.10
N ALA A 26 -17.02 3.98 2.79
CA ALA A 26 -18.35 4.37 2.27
C ALA A 26 -19.40 3.27 2.53
N THR A 27 -19.07 2.00 2.24
CA THR A 27 -19.94 0.85 2.47
C THR A 27 -20.19 0.63 3.96
N GLY A 28 -19.16 0.73 4.81
CA GLY A 28 -19.29 0.59 6.25
C GLY A 28 -20.26 1.63 6.84
N LYS A 29 -20.20 2.87 6.36
CA LYS A 29 -21.17 3.91 6.75
C LYS A 29 -22.59 3.54 6.37
N LEU A 30 -22.81 3.03 5.16
CA LEU A 30 -24.12 2.59 4.68
C LEU A 30 -24.65 1.39 5.48
N LEU A 31 -23.79 0.47 5.87
CA LEU A 31 -24.10 -0.71 6.67
C LEU A 31 -24.27 -0.41 8.18
N GLY A 32 -24.18 0.85 8.59
CA GLY A 32 -24.49 1.31 9.94
C GLY A 32 -23.36 1.21 10.95
N TYR A 33 -22.11 0.98 10.50
CA TYR A 33 -20.94 0.95 11.37
C TYR A 33 -20.64 2.32 12.00
N LYS A 34 -20.29 2.31 13.27
CA LYS A 34 -19.78 3.47 14.02
C LYS A 34 -18.25 3.43 14.17
N GLN A 35 -17.70 2.23 14.13
CA GLN A 35 -16.28 1.95 14.19
C GLN A 35 -15.96 0.96 13.07
N LEU A 36 -14.84 1.13 12.42
CA LEU A 36 -14.31 0.19 11.42
C LEU A 36 -12.87 -0.15 11.77
N ALA A 37 -12.49 -1.41 11.58
CA ALA A 37 -11.10 -1.84 11.77
C ALA A 37 -10.40 -2.01 10.40
N LEU A 38 -9.10 -1.73 10.37
CA LEU A 38 -8.19 -2.14 9.31
C LEU A 38 -7.07 -2.96 9.94
N THR A 39 -6.86 -4.18 9.43
CA THR A 39 -5.94 -5.16 10.03
C THR A 39 -5.20 -5.94 8.96
N ASP A 40 -4.57 -5.22 8.03
CA ASP A 40 -3.84 -5.82 6.92
C ASP A 40 -2.75 -6.80 7.39
N ASP A 41 -2.36 -7.72 6.51
CA ASP A 41 -1.47 -8.83 6.76
C ASP A 41 0.00 -8.37 6.84
N GLY A 42 0.51 -8.19 8.03
CA GLY A 42 1.90 -7.79 8.31
C GLY A 42 2.28 -6.39 7.86
N VAL A 43 1.34 -5.57 7.38
CA VAL A 43 1.61 -4.24 6.80
C VAL A 43 0.63 -3.17 7.28
N LEU A 44 1.07 -1.91 7.23
CA LEU A 44 0.28 -0.73 7.63
C LEU A 44 0.17 0.31 6.50
N HIS A 45 0.38 -0.10 5.26
CA HIS A 45 0.42 0.80 4.11
C HIS A 45 -0.85 1.63 3.92
N GLY A 46 -2.01 1.05 4.24
CA GLY A 46 -3.31 1.71 4.14
C GLY A 46 -3.74 2.50 5.38
N ALA A 47 -2.96 2.48 6.47
CA ALA A 47 -3.40 2.98 7.78
C ALA A 47 -3.74 4.49 7.77
N VAL A 48 -2.89 5.32 7.18
CA VAL A 48 -3.09 6.78 7.12
C VAL A 48 -4.31 7.11 6.27
N GLU A 49 -4.40 6.55 5.06
CA GLU A 49 -5.55 6.77 4.15
C GLU A 49 -6.86 6.33 4.81
N PHE A 50 -6.87 5.16 5.45
CA PHE A 50 -8.04 4.64 6.16
C PHE A 50 -8.45 5.56 7.31
N TYR A 51 -7.49 5.99 8.13
CA TYR A 51 -7.71 6.91 9.25
C TYR A 51 -8.38 8.21 8.78
N GLU A 52 -7.79 8.88 7.80
CA GLU A 52 -8.32 10.15 7.27
C GLU A 52 -9.74 9.98 6.71
N ARG A 53 -9.97 8.91 5.94
CA ARG A 53 -11.30 8.62 5.38
C ARG A 53 -12.34 8.34 6.45
N CYS A 54 -11.99 7.62 7.51
CA CYS A 54 -12.88 7.37 8.64
C CYS A 54 -13.26 8.67 9.34
N ILE A 55 -12.27 9.51 9.67
CA ILE A 55 -12.51 10.81 10.32
C ILE A 55 -13.42 11.70 9.47
N GLN A 56 -13.16 11.82 8.16
CA GLN A 56 -13.99 12.60 7.22
C GLN A 56 -15.44 12.09 7.15
N ASN A 57 -15.66 10.80 7.39
CA ASN A 57 -17.00 10.21 7.37
C ASN A 57 -17.68 10.09 8.74
N GLY A 58 -17.04 10.56 9.82
CA GLY A 58 -17.57 10.48 11.18
C GLY A 58 -17.61 9.05 11.73
N ILE A 59 -16.66 8.20 11.30
CA ILE A 59 -16.47 6.82 11.75
C ILE A 59 -15.19 6.78 12.58
N GLN A 60 -15.20 6.06 13.71
CA GLN A 60 -14.01 5.86 14.51
C GLN A 60 -13.14 4.76 13.87
N PRO A 61 -11.89 5.07 13.48
CA PRO A 61 -10.96 4.07 13.00
C PRO A 61 -10.39 3.23 14.15
N ILE A 62 -10.28 1.92 13.91
CA ILE A 62 -9.52 0.98 14.74
C ILE A 62 -8.36 0.47 13.88
N LEU A 63 -7.14 0.71 14.32
CA LEU A 63 -5.93 0.27 13.61
C LEU A 63 -5.36 -0.97 14.27
N GLY A 64 -5.11 -1.97 13.45
CA GLY A 64 -4.45 -3.20 13.84
C GLY A 64 -3.61 -3.76 12.70
N CYS A 65 -2.96 -4.85 12.97
CA CYS A 65 -2.19 -5.60 11.98
C CYS A 65 -2.33 -7.10 12.29
N THR A 66 -2.50 -7.91 11.26
CA THR A 66 -2.58 -9.36 11.36
C THR A 66 -1.19 -9.96 11.17
N PHE A 67 -0.79 -10.87 12.07
CA PHE A 67 0.48 -11.57 12.01
C PHE A 67 0.26 -13.08 12.09
N GLU A 68 0.97 -13.83 11.28
CA GLU A 68 1.09 -15.28 11.43
C GLU A 68 2.32 -15.58 12.28
N VAL A 69 2.14 -16.19 13.44
CA VAL A 69 3.19 -16.40 14.43
C VAL A 69 3.42 -17.88 14.68
N ALA A 70 4.67 -18.27 14.90
CA ALA A 70 4.99 -19.62 15.31
C ALA A 70 4.87 -19.75 16.84
N TRP A 71 4.35 -20.89 17.33
CA TRP A 71 4.27 -21.17 18.74
C TRP A 71 5.68 -21.27 19.36
N LYS A 72 5.89 -20.65 20.49
CA LYS A 72 7.17 -20.72 21.23
C LYS A 72 7.49 -22.16 21.65
N SER A 73 6.45 -22.93 21.99
CA SER A 73 6.58 -24.34 22.40
C SER A 73 6.77 -25.31 21.22
N ASP A 74 6.34 -24.93 20.02
CA ASP A 74 6.38 -25.79 18.83
C ASP A 74 6.37 -24.93 17.56
N ALA A 75 7.54 -24.60 17.05
CA ALA A 75 7.72 -23.74 15.86
C ALA A 75 7.11 -24.31 14.57
N SER A 76 6.70 -25.58 14.56
CA SER A 76 5.96 -26.18 13.41
C SER A 76 4.50 -25.77 13.37
N LYS A 77 3.96 -25.27 14.48
CA LYS A 77 2.59 -24.77 14.61
C LYS A 77 2.56 -23.27 14.48
N LYS A 78 1.58 -22.79 13.77
CA LYS A 78 1.36 -21.38 13.54
C LYS A 78 0.00 -20.95 14.08
N GLU A 79 -0.07 -19.74 14.56
CA GLU A 79 -1.29 -19.09 15.02
C GLU A 79 -1.40 -17.72 14.38
N MET A 80 -2.60 -17.30 14.13
CA MET A 80 -2.88 -15.94 13.65
C MET A 80 -3.17 -15.03 14.85
N LEU A 81 -2.50 -13.91 14.92
CA LEU A 81 -2.75 -12.86 15.91
C LEU A 81 -3.18 -11.59 15.21
N VAL A 82 -4.20 -10.93 15.72
CA VAL A 82 -4.52 -9.55 15.33
C VAL A 82 -4.14 -8.64 16.49
N VAL A 83 -3.17 -7.79 16.28
CA VAL A 83 -2.66 -6.82 17.26
C VAL A 83 -3.27 -5.46 16.96
N TYR A 84 -3.90 -4.83 17.94
CA TYR A 84 -4.55 -3.52 17.80
C TYR A 84 -3.83 -2.47 18.62
N ALA A 85 -3.78 -1.25 18.07
CA ALA A 85 -3.16 -0.10 18.71
C ALA A 85 -4.09 0.59 19.69
N LYS A 86 -3.54 0.99 20.84
CA LYS A 86 -4.15 1.90 21.82
C LYS A 86 -3.39 3.23 21.79
N GLY A 87 -4.04 4.30 21.34
CA GLY A 87 -3.41 5.61 21.27
C GLY A 87 -2.25 5.71 20.27
N ALA A 88 -1.51 6.82 20.33
CA ALA A 88 -0.38 7.07 19.43
C ALA A 88 0.78 6.08 19.63
N LYS A 89 1.10 5.72 20.88
CA LYS A 89 2.14 4.74 21.18
C LYS A 89 1.82 3.36 20.64
N GLY A 90 0.55 2.94 20.68
CA GLY A 90 0.12 1.69 20.08
C GLY A 90 0.32 1.66 18.57
N TYR A 91 0.11 2.79 17.89
CA TYR A 91 0.40 2.91 16.47
C TYR A 91 1.92 2.80 16.18
N GLU A 92 2.76 3.46 16.98
CA GLU A 92 4.22 3.32 16.89
C GLU A 92 4.66 1.86 17.13
N SER A 93 4.02 1.16 18.07
CA SER A 93 4.25 -0.27 18.31
C SER A 93 3.89 -1.14 17.12
N LEU A 94 2.75 -0.87 16.46
CA LEU A 94 2.37 -1.58 15.23
C LEU A 94 3.37 -1.35 14.09
N LEU A 95 3.87 -0.13 13.91
CA LEU A 95 4.90 0.18 12.90
C LEU A 95 6.17 -0.64 13.15
N LYS A 96 6.60 -0.73 14.41
CA LYS A 96 7.78 -1.53 14.78
C LYS A 96 7.56 -3.02 14.56
N LEU A 97 6.41 -3.55 14.98
CA LEU A 97 6.06 -4.96 14.78
C LEU A 97 5.97 -5.33 13.30
N SER A 98 5.32 -4.49 12.49
CA SER A 98 5.26 -4.67 11.04
C SER A 98 6.67 -4.69 10.41
N THR A 99 7.56 -3.79 10.83
CA THR A 99 8.94 -3.75 10.35
C THR A 99 9.70 -5.03 10.72
N LEU A 100 9.63 -5.49 11.96
CA LEU A 100 10.28 -6.72 12.41
C LEU A 100 9.74 -7.94 11.65
N TYR A 101 8.42 -8.01 11.45
CA TYR A 101 7.77 -9.10 10.72
C TYR A 101 8.23 -9.15 9.25
N GLN A 102 8.29 -8.00 8.57
CA GLN A 102 8.72 -7.93 7.16
C GLN A 102 10.22 -8.18 6.98
N GLN A 103 11.04 -8.01 8.00
CA GLN A 103 12.46 -8.38 7.97
C GLN A 103 12.68 -9.89 8.07
N GLY A 104 11.62 -10.69 8.07
CA GLY A 104 11.69 -12.16 8.15
C GLY A 104 12.04 -12.67 9.55
N LEU A 105 11.98 -11.79 10.54
CA LEU A 105 12.00 -12.19 11.94
C LEU A 105 10.64 -12.80 12.24
N THR A 106 10.44 -14.04 11.78
CA THR A 106 9.28 -14.82 12.18
C THR A 106 9.23 -14.84 13.69
N TRP A 107 8.13 -14.39 14.25
CA TRP A 107 7.80 -14.27 15.67
C TRP A 107 8.88 -14.84 16.61
N THR A 108 9.94 -14.08 16.71
CA THR A 108 11.09 -14.40 17.54
C THR A 108 10.79 -13.98 18.98
N SER A 109 11.64 -14.42 19.90
CA SER A 109 11.66 -13.89 21.26
C SER A 109 11.65 -12.35 21.29
N GLU A 110 12.23 -11.69 20.27
CA GLU A 110 12.28 -10.23 20.14
C GLU A 110 10.90 -9.58 19.94
N MET A 111 10.04 -10.16 19.08
CA MET A 111 8.69 -9.62 18.91
C MET A 111 7.82 -9.83 20.16
N THR A 112 7.91 -11.01 20.79
CA THR A 112 7.21 -11.29 22.05
C THR A 112 7.70 -10.36 23.16
N GLU A 113 9.01 -10.14 23.27
CA GLU A 113 9.60 -9.22 24.23
C GLU A 113 9.18 -7.76 23.96
N TRP A 114 9.15 -7.35 22.70
CA TRP A 114 8.66 -6.02 22.32
C TRP A 114 7.20 -5.84 22.72
N ILE A 115 6.31 -6.77 22.36
CA ILE A 115 4.89 -6.71 22.73
C ILE A 115 4.74 -6.70 24.26
N GLY A 116 5.44 -7.56 24.98
CA GLY A 116 5.40 -7.61 26.46
C GLY A 116 5.84 -6.31 27.11
N SER A 117 6.88 -5.63 26.57
CA SER A 117 7.34 -4.33 27.09
C SER A 117 6.40 -3.16 26.75
N HIS A 118 5.45 -3.35 25.81
CA HIS A 118 4.46 -2.36 25.37
C HIS A 118 3.02 -2.86 25.58
N SER A 119 2.82 -3.70 26.57
CA SER A 119 1.53 -4.34 26.89
C SER A 119 0.39 -3.36 27.14
N GLU A 120 0.68 -2.17 27.64
CA GLU A 120 -0.31 -1.12 27.88
C GLU A 120 -0.79 -0.44 26.57
N ASP A 121 -0.01 -0.55 25.51
CA ASP A 121 -0.21 0.17 24.26
C ASP A 121 -0.94 -0.67 23.19
N VAL A 122 -1.12 -1.97 23.43
CA VAL A 122 -1.73 -2.88 22.45
C VAL A 122 -2.74 -3.84 23.07
N LYS A 123 -3.61 -4.41 22.22
CA LYS A 123 -4.49 -5.54 22.56
C LYS A 123 -4.40 -6.61 21.48
N ILE A 124 -4.70 -7.86 21.83
CA ILE A 124 -4.62 -8.99 20.92
C ILE A 124 -5.99 -9.69 20.79
N VAL A 125 -6.35 -10.04 19.55
CA VAL A 125 -7.43 -11.00 19.28
C VAL A 125 -6.85 -12.22 18.58
N LEU A 126 -7.26 -13.39 19.02
CA LEU A 126 -7.03 -14.66 18.36
C LEU A 126 -8.25 -14.97 17.46
N PRO A 127 -8.09 -14.89 16.12
CA PRO A 127 -9.14 -15.31 15.20
C PRO A 127 -9.42 -16.80 15.31
N PRO A 128 -10.65 -17.28 15.04
CA PRO A 128 -10.97 -18.70 15.13
C PRO A 128 -10.55 -19.51 13.89
N MET A 129 -10.24 -18.83 12.77
CA MET A 129 -9.99 -19.50 11.49
C MET A 129 -8.59 -20.11 11.47
N ASP A 130 -8.53 -21.41 11.14
CA ASP A 130 -7.28 -22.20 11.08
C ASP A 130 -6.43 -22.14 12.37
N SER A 131 -7.10 -21.97 13.52
CA SER A 131 -6.43 -21.75 14.79
C SER A 131 -6.20 -23.01 15.61
N GLU A 132 -5.06 -23.08 16.31
CA GLU A 132 -4.76 -24.19 17.21
C GLU A 132 -5.70 -24.21 18.42
N TRP A 133 -6.18 -23.05 18.90
CA TRP A 133 -7.08 -23.01 20.06
C TRP A 133 -8.46 -23.61 19.74
N VAL A 134 -9.00 -23.41 18.52
CA VAL A 134 -10.23 -24.08 18.09
C VAL A 134 -9.99 -25.57 17.92
N ALA A 135 -8.88 -25.98 17.30
CA ALA A 135 -8.49 -27.37 17.19
C ALA A 135 -8.24 -28.04 18.56
N ALA A 136 -7.78 -27.30 19.55
CA ALA A 136 -7.56 -27.79 20.91
C ALA A 136 -8.86 -28.08 21.66
N HIS A 137 -9.95 -27.36 21.34
CA HIS A 137 -11.26 -27.64 21.93
C HIS A 137 -11.71 -29.07 21.68
N SER A 138 -11.68 -29.55 20.44
CA SER A 138 -12.05 -30.92 20.07
C SER A 138 -11.18 -31.99 20.75
N LYS A 139 -9.99 -31.61 21.23
CA LYS A 139 -9.03 -32.47 21.94
C LYS A 139 -9.10 -32.34 23.47
N GLY A 140 -10.05 -31.57 24.01
CA GLY A 140 -10.17 -31.29 25.46
C GLY A 140 -9.00 -30.52 26.08
N ARG A 141 -8.31 -29.70 25.28
CA ARG A 141 -7.10 -28.93 25.71
C ARG A 141 -7.24 -27.42 25.56
N LEU A 142 -8.46 -26.91 25.38
CA LEU A 142 -8.72 -25.50 25.10
C LEU A 142 -8.13 -24.58 26.19
N GLU A 143 -8.46 -24.84 27.46
CA GLU A 143 -7.97 -24.09 28.60
C GLU A 143 -6.43 -24.05 28.65
N ALA A 144 -5.78 -25.20 28.46
CA ALA A 144 -4.32 -25.28 28.50
C ALA A 144 -3.65 -24.49 27.36
N VAL A 145 -4.25 -24.52 26.15
CA VAL A 145 -3.73 -23.80 24.99
C VAL A 145 -3.90 -22.29 25.18
N LEU A 146 -5.09 -21.83 25.56
CA LEU A 146 -5.34 -20.41 25.80
C LEU A 146 -4.56 -19.87 27.02
N GLY A 147 -4.39 -20.70 28.06
CA GLY A 147 -3.56 -20.38 29.23
C GLY A 147 -2.09 -20.15 28.83
N ALA A 148 -1.55 -21.03 27.97
CA ALA A 148 -0.18 -20.87 27.46
C ALA A 148 -0.01 -19.59 26.62
N VAL A 149 -0.99 -19.22 25.78
CA VAL A 149 -0.97 -17.93 25.05
C VAL A 149 -0.97 -16.76 26.02
N LYS A 150 -1.80 -16.82 27.06
CA LYS A 150 -1.88 -15.76 28.05
C LYS A 150 -0.59 -15.58 28.86
N GLU A 151 0.09 -16.69 29.19
CA GLU A 151 1.41 -16.67 29.82
C GLU A 151 2.49 -16.10 28.88
N GLU A 152 2.41 -16.42 27.59
CA GLU A 152 3.35 -15.91 26.59
C GLU A 152 3.24 -14.40 26.38
N TYR A 153 2.01 -13.86 26.45
CA TYR A 153 1.71 -12.43 26.28
C TYR A 153 1.22 -11.82 27.60
N ASP A 154 1.95 -12.07 28.69
CA ASP A 154 1.60 -11.57 30.03
C ASP A 154 1.44 -10.04 30.05
N GLY A 155 0.44 -9.56 30.78
CA GLY A 155 0.11 -8.14 30.88
C GLY A 155 -0.71 -7.58 29.72
N ILE A 156 -0.94 -8.33 28.64
CA ILE A 156 -1.74 -7.90 27.49
C ILE A 156 -3.20 -8.37 27.62
N GLU A 157 -4.13 -7.53 27.23
CA GLU A 157 -5.53 -7.91 27.13
C GLU A 157 -5.73 -8.76 25.85
N ILE A 158 -6.07 -10.05 26.05
CA ILE A 158 -6.27 -11.02 24.99
C ILE A 158 -7.74 -11.40 24.89
N ALA A 159 -8.28 -11.36 23.67
CA ALA A 159 -9.59 -11.86 23.36
C ALA A 159 -9.54 -13.00 22.33
N VAL A 160 -10.55 -13.86 22.32
CA VAL A 160 -10.80 -14.85 21.26
C VAL A 160 -12.01 -14.43 20.45
N GLY A 161 -11.90 -14.53 19.13
CA GLY A 161 -12.98 -14.20 18.21
C GLY A 161 -14.01 -15.32 18.13
N ILE A 162 -15.28 -15.01 18.38
CA ILE A 162 -16.40 -15.94 18.22
C ILE A 162 -17.23 -15.49 17.03
N THR A 163 -17.31 -16.33 16.00
CA THR A 163 -18.07 -15.98 14.79
C THR A 163 -19.56 -16.29 14.95
N ARG A 164 -20.32 -15.75 14.02
CA ARG A 164 -21.75 -16.07 13.89
C ARG A 164 -22.01 -17.56 13.75
N GLU A 165 -21.25 -18.23 12.91
CA GLU A 165 -21.36 -19.66 12.61
C GLU A 165 -21.11 -20.51 13.86
N MET A 166 -20.12 -20.15 14.69
CA MET A 166 -19.84 -20.85 15.96
C MET A 166 -21.01 -20.72 16.94
N VAL A 167 -21.66 -19.56 16.98
CA VAL A 167 -22.85 -19.34 17.83
C VAL A 167 -24.06 -20.12 17.28
N GLU A 168 -24.33 -20.06 15.98
CA GLU A 168 -25.46 -20.75 15.34
C GLU A 168 -25.35 -22.28 15.42
N ARG A 169 -24.12 -22.82 15.49
CA ARG A 169 -23.84 -24.26 15.67
C ARG A 169 -23.79 -24.69 17.14
N GLY A 170 -23.89 -23.76 18.08
CA GLY A 170 -23.78 -24.05 19.52
C GLY A 170 -22.35 -24.38 19.96
N GLU A 171 -21.35 -24.14 19.13
CA GLU A 171 -19.94 -24.41 19.43
C GLU A 171 -19.44 -23.51 20.59
N PHE A 172 -19.84 -22.25 20.60
CA PHE A 172 -19.46 -21.31 21.67
C PHE A 172 -19.91 -21.78 23.05
N ASP A 173 -21.11 -22.32 23.18
CA ASP A 173 -21.61 -22.81 24.47
C ASP A 173 -20.74 -23.91 25.06
N THR A 174 -20.17 -24.76 24.20
CA THR A 174 -19.26 -25.85 24.61
C THR A 174 -17.83 -25.37 24.91
N MET A 175 -17.41 -24.23 24.34
CA MET A 175 -16.07 -23.62 24.55
C MET A 175 -16.03 -22.66 25.71
N ARG A 176 -17.17 -22.12 26.12
CA ARG A 176 -17.30 -20.98 27.03
C ARG A 176 -16.57 -21.21 28.35
N GLU A 177 -16.81 -22.35 29.00
CA GLU A 177 -16.18 -22.67 30.29
C GLU A 177 -14.64 -22.72 30.20
N GLY A 178 -14.09 -23.32 29.13
CA GLY A 178 -12.64 -23.38 28.91
C GLY A 178 -12.02 -22.02 28.58
N ILE A 179 -12.72 -21.14 27.86
CA ILE A 179 -12.29 -19.77 27.57
C ILE A 179 -12.26 -18.93 28.86
N GLU A 180 -13.34 -19.00 29.66
CA GLU A 180 -13.45 -18.30 30.93
C GLU A 180 -12.40 -18.80 31.96
N ALA A 181 -12.15 -20.11 32.04
CA ALA A 181 -11.14 -20.69 32.92
C ALA A 181 -9.71 -20.25 32.56
N ALA A 182 -9.41 -20.10 31.26
CA ALA A 182 -8.15 -19.55 30.78
C ALA A 182 -8.02 -18.03 31.06
N GLY A 183 -9.11 -17.38 31.49
CA GLY A 183 -9.15 -15.93 31.75
C GLY A 183 -8.97 -15.08 30.49
N VAL A 184 -9.43 -15.58 29.34
CA VAL A 184 -9.45 -14.89 28.04
C VAL A 184 -10.86 -14.40 27.74
N ILE A 185 -11.00 -13.30 27.03
CA ILE A 185 -12.29 -12.63 26.80
C ILE A 185 -12.87 -13.08 25.45
N PRO A 186 -14.05 -13.75 25.39
CA PRO A 186 -14.71 -14.01 24.12
C PRO A 186 -15.39 -12.75 23.59
N VAL A 187 -15.18 -12.42 22.32
CA VAL A 187 -15.76 -11.24 21.64
C VAL A 187 -16.47 -11.65 20.36
N ALA A 188 -17.53 -10.93 20.00
CA ALA A 188 -18.17 -11.09 18.70
C ALA A 188 -17.19 -10.73 17.58
N PHE A 189 -17.06 -11.60 16.58
CA PHE A 189 -16.01 -11.53 15.58
C PHE A 189 -16.51 -11.79 14.17
N SER A 190 -15.90 -11.14 13.19
CA SER A 190 -15.98 -11.48 11.78
C SER A 190 -14.68 -11.14 11.08
N VAL A 191 -14.38 -11.85 10.00
CA VAL A 191 -13.31 -11.52 9.06
C VAL A 191 -13.93 -11.01 7.75
N SER A 192 -13.28 -10.07 7.08
CA SER A 192 -13.76 -9.58 5.79
C SER A 192 -12.60 -9.46 4.80
N HIS A 193 -12.77 -10.11 3.63
CA HIS A 193 -11.85 -10.10 2.50
C HIS A 193 -12.46 -9.41 1.27
N TYR A 194 -13.76 -9.19 1.25
CA TYR A 194 -14.51 -8.52 0.19
C TYR A 194 -15.73 -7.80 0.76
N LEU A 195 -16.29 -6.85 0.02
CA LEU A 195 -17.38 -6.00 0.52
C LEU A 195 -18.75 -6.64 0.39
N ASN A 196 -19.08 -7.19 -0.78
CA ASN A 196 -20.39 -7.74 -1.05
C ASN A 196 -20.30 -9.27 -1.31
N THR A 197 -21.36 -10.00 -1.02
CA THR A 197 -21.40 -11.45 -1.29
C THR A 197 -21.15 -11.81 -2.76
N THR A 198 -21.49 -10.88 -3.69
CA THR A 198 -21.19 -11.03 -5.12
C THR A 198 -19.70 -10.99 -5.45
N ASP A 199 -18.87 -10.46 -4.55
CA ASP A 199 -17.43 -10.30 -4.73
C ASP A 199 -16.65 -11.57 -4.33
N TYR A 200 -17.35 -12.59 -3.82
CA TYR A 200 -16.79 -13.88 -3.47
C TYR A 200 -16.02 -14.52 -4.61
N PHE A 201 -16.63 -14.56 -5.81
CA PHE A 201 -16.00 -15.19 -6.95
C PHE A 201 -14.72 -14.47 -7.44
N PRO A 202 -14.71 -13.15 -7.64
CA PRO A 202 -13.48 -12.42 -7.90
C PRO A 202 -12.41 -12.64 -6.82
N TRP A 203 -12.79 -12.68 -5.55
CA TRP A 203 -11.87 -12.97 -4.46
C TRP A 203 -11.30 -14.38 -4.53
N LYS A 204 -12.12 -15.40 -4.82
CA LYS A 204 -11.65 -16.79 -4.99
C LYS A 204 -10.66 -16.94 -6.14
N VAL A 205 -10.90 -16.26 -7.26
CA VAL A 205 -9.94 -16.17 -8.38
C VAL A 205 -8.63 -15.52 -7.93
N LEU A 206 -8.72 -14.46 -7.16
CA LEU A 206 -7.54 -13.76 -6.60
C LEU A 206 -6.71 -14.68 -5.69
N GLN A 207 -7.38 -15.49 -4.83
CA GLN A 207 -6.71 -16.48 -3.99
C GLN A 207 -6.02 -17.57 -4.84
N ALA A 208 -6.68 -18.06 -5.89
CA ALA A 208 -6.09 -19.05 -6.79
C ALA A 208 -4.86 -18.49 -7.53
N ILE A 209 -4.89 -17.23 -7.95
CA ILE A 209 -3.71 -16.54 -8.51
C ILE A 209 -2.58 -16.52 -7.48
N ARG A 210 -2.87 -16.15 -6.22
CA ARG A 210 -1.89 -16.10 -5.13
C ARG A 210 -1.24 -17.44 -4.84
N LEU A 211 -2.03 -18.52 -4.84
CA LEU A 211 -1.58 -19.88 -4.53
C LEU A 211 -0.99 -20.60 -5.75
N GLY A 212 -1.18 -20.06 -6.95
CA GLY A 212 -0.78 -20.72 -8.20
C GLY A 212 -1.63 -21.92 -8.56
N GLU A 213 -2.87 -21.98 -8.07
CA GLU A 213 -3.80 -23.10 -8.21
C GLU A 213 -4.74 -22.90 -9.40
N THR A 214 -5.31 -24.01 -9.90
CA THR A 214 -6.40 -24.00 -10.87
C THR A 214 -7.73 -24.16 -10.18
N LEU A 215 -8.73 -23.36 -10.57
CA LEU A 215 -10.10 -23.49 -10.08
C LEU A 215 -10.89 -24.49 -10.92
N SER A 216 -11.42 -25.53 -10.28
CA SER A 216 -12.52 -26.31 -10.82
C SER A 216 -13.83 -25.67 -10.38
N PHE A 217 -14.70 -25.32 -11.33
CA PHE A 217 -16.02 -24.77 -11.02
C PHE A 217 -16.91 -25.80 -10.32
N THR A 218 -17.03 -25.68 -9.01
CA THR A 218 -18.19 -26.19 -8.28
C THR A 218 -18.82 -24.96 -7.59
N GLN A 219 -20.05 -24.71 -7.94
CA GLN A 219 -20.83 -23.52 -7.52
C GLN A 219 -21.26 -23.60 -6.03
N GLU A 220 -20.81 -24.59 -5.29
CA GLU A 220 -21.37 -24.99 -3.99
C GLU A 220 -20.77 -24.33 -2.75
N ASP A 221 -19.68 -23.56 -2.88
CA ASP A 221 -18.94 -23.07 -1.71
C ASP A 221 -19.14 -21.58 -1.34
N ALA A 222 -20.08 -20.89 -1.98
CA ALA A 222 -20.29 -19.45 -1.73
C ALA A 222 -21.12 -19.20 -0.47
N THR A 223 -20.52 -19.35 0.72
CA THR A 223 -21.20 -19.00 1.98
C THR A 223 -21.34 -17.49 2.18
N GLY A 224 -20.48 -16.69 1.54
CA GLY A 224 -20.43 -15.22 1.73
C GLY A 224 -19.99 -14.80 3.14
N SER A 225 -19.51 -15.74 3.95
CA SER A 225 -19.15 -15.52 5.36
C SER A 225 -18.02 -14.51 5.56
N GLU A 226 -17.19 -14.28 4.55
CA GLU A 226 -16.06 -13.35 4.58
C GLU A 226 -16.35 -12.01 3.89
N SER A 227 -17.62 -11.75 3.57
CA SER A 227 -18.07 -10.43 3.14
C SER A 227 -18.18 -9.50 4.34
N LEU A 228 -18.13 -8.18 4.08
CA LEU A 228 -18.41 -7.20 5.14
C LEU A 228 -19.89 -7.31 5.57
N PRO A 229 -20.19 -7.81 6.78
CA PRO A 229 -21.58 -8.03 7.18
C PRO A 229 -22.28 -6.71 7.52
N GLU A 230 -23.59 -6.70 7.53
CA GLU A 230 -24.36 -5.57 8.04
C GLU A 230 -24.29 -5.52 9.58
N ALA A 231 -23.87 -4.36 10.14
CA ALA A 231 -23.67 -4.20 11.58
C ALA A 231 -24.94 -4.47 12.39
N THR A 232 -26.10 -4.05 11.89
CA THR A 232 -27.42 -4.24 12.55
C THR A 232 -27.84 -5.71 12.57
N SER A 233 -27.58 -6.43 11.48
CA SER A 233 -27.86 -7.87 11.36
C SER A 233 -27.00 -8.67 12.33
N MET A 234 -25.69 -8.42 12.37
CA MET A 234 -24.77 -9.08 13.30
C MET A 234 -25.09 -8.78 14.75
N THR A 235 -25.41 -7.52 15.05
CA THR A 235 -25.88 -7.11 16.39
C THR A 235 -27.08 -7.93 16.83
N LYS A 236 -28.07 -8.11 15.96
CA LYS A 236 -29.27 -8.90 16.25
C LYS A 236 -28.93 -10.37 16.51
N VAL A 237 -28.06 -10.97 15.73
CA VAL A 237 -27.63 -12.37 15.91
C VAL A 237 -27.03 -12.58 17.29
N PHE A 238 -25.99 -11.83 17.63
CA PHE A 238 -25.30 -11.96 18.91
C PHE A 238 -26.17 -11.55 20.13
N GLN A 239 -27.10 -10.61 19.94
CA GLN A 239 -28.05 -10.23 20.98
C GLN A 239 -29.02 -11.35 21.31
N THR A 240 -29.50 -12.08 20.28
CA THR A 240 -30.54 -13.11 20.44
C THR A 240 -29.97 -14.45 20.88
N ALA A 241 -28.81 -14.86 20.34
CA ALA A 241 -28.29 -16.20 20.54
C ALA A 241 -27.50 -16.38 21.84
N VAL A 242 -26.86 -15.31 22.36
CA VAL A 242 -25.97 -15.39 23.55
C VAL A 242 -26.19 -14.24 24.53
N ASP A 243 -27.43 -13.76 24.64
CA ASP A 243 -27.84 -12.66 25.54
C ASP A 243 -26.95 -11.40 25.44
N GLY A 244 -26.33 -11.19 24.27
CA GLY A 244 -25.49 -10.05 23.99
C GLY A 244 -24.15 -10.01 24.74
N VAL A 245 -23.75 -11.07 25.42
CA VAL A 245 -22.48 -11.08 26.21
C VAL A 245 -21.26 -10.81 25.31
N LEU A 246 -21.21 -11.40 24.12
CA LEU A 246 -20.11 -11.19 23.16
C LEU A 246 -20.05 -9.76 22.62
N LEU A 247 -21.21 -9.09 22.49
CA LEU A 247 -21.28 -7.67 22.10
C LEU A 247 -20.85 -6.75 23.24
N SER A 248 -21.21 -7.07 24.47
CA SER A 248 -20.77 -6.31 25.64
C SER A 248 -19.25 -6.39 25.81
N ASN A 249 -18.71 -7.58 25.63
CA ASN A 249 -17.24 -7.80 25.67
C ASN A 249 -16.55 -7.06 24.51
N LEU A 250 -17.12 -7.10 23.30
CA LEU A 250 -16.61 -6.37 22.13
C LEU A 250 -16.59 -4.86 22.40
N GLU A 251 -17.66 -4.30 22.96
CA GLU A 251 -17.74 -2.89 23.32
C GLU A 251 -16.67 -2.50 24.33
N GLN A 252 -16.48 -3.31 25.37
CA GLN A 252 -15.44 -3.08 26.37
C GLN A 252 -14.05 -3.20 25.75
N PHE A 253 -13.82 -4.21 24.92
CA PHE A 253 -12.55 -4.43 24.24
C PHE A 253 -12.16 -3.29 23.31
N THR A 254 -13.12 -2.75 22.53
CA THR A 254 -12.87 -1.68 21.54
C THR A 254 -12.89 -0.26 22.11
N LYS A 255 -13.31 -0.08 23.35
CA LYS A 255 -13.55 1.23 23.96
C LYS A 255 -12.32 2.16 23.92
N ASP A 256 -11.14 1.62 24.15
CA ASP A 256 -9.87 2.34 24.20
C ASP A 256 -8.96 2.11 22.98
N LEU A 257 -9.48 1.42 21.94
CA LEU A 257 -8.82 1.31 20.65
C LEU A 257 -9.00 2.60 19.82
N VAL A 258 -8.72 3.72 20.44
CA VAL A 258 -8.77 5.04 19.82
C VAL A 258 -7.34 5.42 19.46
N VAL A 259 -7.08 5.58 18.18
CA VAL A 259 -5.77 5.96 17.67
C VAL A 259 -5.82 7.36 17.12
N GLU A 260 -4.85 8.17 17.46
CA GLU A 260 -4.56 9.43 16.79
C GLU A 260 -3.21 9.27 16.08
N ILE A 261 -3.24 9.31 14.73
CA ILE A 261 -1.99 9.26 13.97
C ILE A 261 -1.34 10.63 14.06
N PRO A 262 -0.14 10.75 14.67
CA PRO A 262 0.55 12.02 14.74
C PRO A 262 1.04 12.40 13.33
N LEU A 263 0.33 13.30 12.66
CA LEU A 263 0.83 13.94 11.44
C LEU A 263 1.91 14.91 11.88
N ARG A 264 3.17 14.50 11.74
CA ARG A 264 4.34 15.32 12.08
C ARG A 264 4.70 16.21 10.91
N ASP A 265 5.31 17.37 11.21
CA ASP A 265 5.98 18.17 10.20
C ASP A 265 7.11 17.36 9.54
N THR A 266 7.45 17.70 8.30
CA THR A 266 8.53 17.04 7.56
C THR A 266 9.83 17.10 8.37
N MET A 267 10.35 15.95 8.78
CA MET A 267 11.62 15.83 9.48
C MET A 267 12.71 15.48 8.47
N LEU A 268 13.69 16.35 8.31
CA LEU A 268 14.86 16.08 7.49
C LEU A 268 15.94 15.36 8.31
N PRO A 269 16.60 14.35 7.74
CA PRO A 269 17.73 13.69 8.38
C PRO A 269 18.90 14.68 8.56
N LYS A 270 19.72 14.46 9.59
CA LYS A 270 20.89 15.29 9.88
C LYS A 270 22.15 14.66 9.29
N PHE A 271 22.94 15.45 8.59
CA PHE A 271 24.24 15.02 8.09
C PHE A 271 25.29 15.07 9.21
N PRO A 272 26.13 14.03 9.40
CA PRO A 272 27.18 14.05 10.42
C PRO A 272 28.35 14.97 9.97
N VAL A 273 28.26 16.25 10.32
CA VAL A 273 29.25 17.26 9.94
C VAL A 273 30.54 17.09 10.77
N PRO A 274 31.73 17.02 10.12
CA PRO A 274 32.98 16.90 10.85
C PRO A 274 33.39 18.23 11.55
N GLY A 275 34.14 18.12 12.66
CA GLY A 275 34.80 19.25 13.27
C GLY A 275 33.91 20.22 14.05
N GLY A 276 32.67 19.81 14.43
CA GLY A 276 31.78 20.63 15.26
C GLY A 276 31.20 21.87 14.54
N LYS A 277 31.25 21.90 13.21
CA LYS A 277 30.64 22.96 12.37
C LYS A 277 29.15 22.71 12.20
N THR A 278 28.41 23.75 11.84
CA THR A 278 27.03 23.60 11.37
C THR A 278 26.99 23.07 9.94
N SER A 279 25.87 22.46 9.55
CA SER A 279 25.64 21.99 8.16
C SER A 279 25.79 23.14 7.15
N ALA A 280 25.25 24.32 7.47
CA ALA A 280 25.38 25.53 6.63
C ALA A 280 26.83 25.97 6.45
N GLN A 281 27.63 25.96 7.52
CA GLN A 281 29.06 26.30 7.44
C GLN A 281 29.83 25.32 6.58
N PHE A 282 29.58 24.04 6.76
CA PHE A 282 30.25 22.99 5.99
C PHE A 282 29.86 23.01 4.52
N LEU A 283 28.57 23.22 4.23
CA LEU A 283 28.07 23.35 2.86
C LEU A 283 28.72 24.55 2.15
N TYR A 284 28.81 25.71 2.83
CA TYR A 284 29.48 26.91 2.31
C TYR A 284 30.95 26.63 1.96
N GLU A 285 31.71 26.02 2.88
CA GLU A 285 33.12 25.70 2.66
C GLU A 285 33.33 24.73 1.48
N LEU A 286 32.48 23.73 1.32
CA LEU A 286 32.53 22.81 0.17
C LEU A 286 32.30 23.57 -1.15
N CYS A 287 31.30 24.45 -1.19
CA CYS A 287 31.02 25.24 -2.38
C CYS A 287 32.13 26.24 -2.70
N GLU A 288 32.72 26.91 -1.69
CA GLU A 288 33.82 27.84 -1.86
C GLU A 288 35.07 27.13 -2.41
N ALA A 289 35.41 25.97 -1.85
CA ALA A 289 36.52 25.15 -2.34
C ALA A 289 36.30 24.68 -3.78
N ALA A 290 35.08 24.25 -4.11
CA ALA A 290 34.73 23.83 -5.47
C ALA A 290 34.78 24.99 -6.47
N MET A 291 34.35 26.22 -6.09
CA MET A 291 34.48 27.38 -6.94
C MET A 291 35.93 27.69 -7.30
N LEU A 292 36.84 27.57 -6.32
CA LEU A 292 38.27 27.79 -6.55
C LEU A 292 38.87 26.74 -7.46
N ASP A 293 38.53 25.47 -7.21
CA ASP A 293 39.00 24.33 -8.00
C ASP A 293 38.52 24.38 -9.47
N MET A 294 37.26 24.75 -9.66
CA MET A 294 36.66 24.90 -11.00
C MET A 294 37.04 26.22 -11.70
N GLY A 295 37.66 27.18 -11.01
CA GLY A 295 38.03 28.46 -11.57
C GLY A 295 36.85 29.40 -11.86
N VAL A 296 35.69 29.19 -11.23
CA VAL A 296 34.45 29.95 -11.46
C VAL A 296 34.23 31.02 -10.38
N THR A 297 35.18 32.00 -10.28
CA THR A 297 35.26 33.00 -9.20
C THR A 297 34.79 34.39 -9.59
N THR A 298 34.09 34.55 -10.71
CA THR A 298 33.58 35.86 -11.12
C THR A 298 32.47 36.36 -10.21
N PRO A 299 32.23 37.69 -10.11
CA PRO A 299 31.17 38.24 -9.25
C PRO A 299 29.78 37.64 -9.50
N VAL A 300 29.48 37.23 -10.72
CA VAL A 300 28.19 36.60 -11.05
C VAL A 300 28.02 35.27 -10.32
N TYR A 301 29.03 34.41 -10.32
CA TYR A 301 28.98 33.12 -9.58
C TYR A 301 28.95 33.34 -8.07
N VAL A 302 29.79 34.26 -7.55
CA VAL A 302 29.84 34.58 -6.11
C VAL A 302 28.50 35.09 -5.60
N ASN A 303 27.84 35.99 -6.31
CA ASN A 303 26.54 36.51 -5.91
C ASN A 303 25.46 35.42 -5.97
N ARG A 304 25.42 34.67 -7.06
CA ARG A 304 24.47 33.56 -7.21
C ARG A 304 24.65 32.50 -6.11
N LEU A 305 25.89 32.13 -5.76
CA LEU A 305 26.15 31.19 -4.67
C LEU A 305 25.60 31.72 -3.33
N LYS A 306 25.83 32.99 -3.00
CA LYS A 306 25.33 33.58 -1.77
C LYS A 306 23.79 33.59 -1.72
N GLU A 307 23.15 33.89 -2.84
CA GLU A 307 21.68 33.88 -2.95
C GLU A 307 21.12 32.48 -2.76
N GLU A 308 21.68 31.48 -3.44
CA GLU A 308 21.22 30.08 -3.33
C GLU A 308 21.43 29.53 -1.92
N LEU A 309 22.63 29.70 -1.32
CA LEU A 309 22.90 29.24 0.04
C LEU A 309 22.00 29.89 1.07
N ALA A 310 21.68 31.19 0.90
CA ALA A 310 20.75 31.88 1.78
C ALA A 310 19.34 31.26 1.72
N VAL A 311 18.86 30.91 0.52
CA VAL A 311 17.55 30.25 0.34
C VAL A 311 17.57 28.82 0.91
N ILE A 312 18.61 28.02 0.61
CA ILE A 312 18.78 26.65 1.10
C ILE A 312 18.78 26.63 2.64
N HIS A 313 19.52 27.55 3.26
CA HIS A 313 19.62 27.66 4.71
C HIS A 313 18.30 28.11 5.34
N GLU A 314 17.63 29.12 4.78
CA GLU A 314 16.34 29.63 5.26
C GLU A 314 15.26 28.55 5.20
N MET A 315 15.28 27.69 4.17
CA MET A 315 14.36 26.58 4.01
C MET A 315 14.78 25.32 4.79
N GLY A 316 15.97 25.31 5.43
CA GLY A 316 16.45 24.20 6.25
C GLY A 316 16.98 22.99 5.48
N PHE A 317 17.40 23.15 4.21
CA PHE A 317 17.84 22.05 3.35
C PHE A 317 19.36 21.83 3.29
N ASP A 318 20.15 22.47 4.17
CA ASP A 318 21.61 22.29 4.21
C ASP A 318 22.01 20.82 4.33
N ASP A 319 21.39 20.08 5.27
CA ASP A 319 21.67 18.67 5.51
C ASP A 319 21.28 17.80 4.30
N TYR A 320 20.18 18.12 3.63
CA TYR A 320 19.73 17.41 2.43
C TYR A 320 20.79 17.51 1.30
N PHE A 321 21.28 18.71 1.02
CA PHE A 321 22.35 18.88 0.03
C PHE A 321 23.64 18.15 0.40
N LEU A 322 23.99 18.12 1.68
CA LEU A 322 25.17 17.40 2.16
C LEU A 322 25.04 15.88 2.02
N ILE A 323 23.85 15.31 2.27
CA ILE A 323 23.58 13.90 2.08
C ILE A 323 23.70 13.53 0.59
N VAL A 324 23.08 14.31 -0.29
CA VAL A 324 23.15 14.09 -1.73
C VAL A 324 24.57 14.22 -2.25
N TRP A 325 25.30 15.26 -1.81
CA TRP A 325 26.72 15.45 -2.12
C TRP A 325 27.56 14.24 -1.71
N ASP A 326 27.33 13.71 -0.53
CA ASP A 326 28.10 12.57 0.00
C ASP A 326 27.90 11.30 -0.82
N ILE A 327 26.67 11.03 -1.24
CA ILE A 327 26.36 9.91 -2.14
C ILE A 327 27.10 10.08 -3.47
N MET A 328 27.02 11.28 -4.06
CA MET A 328 27.68 11.58 -5.33
C MET A 328 29.22 11.58 -5.21
N ARG A 329 29.76 12.03 -4.08
CA ARG A 329 31.18 11.95 -3.76
C ARG A 329 31.64 10.48 -3.70
N HIS A 330 30.90 9.64 -2.98
CA HIS A 330 31.22 8.21 -2.90
C HIS A 330 31.21 7.53 -4.27
N ALA A 331 30.20 7.81 -5.09
CA ALA A 331 30.14 7.27 -6.45
C ALA A 331 31.38 7.65 -7.27
N ARG A 332 31.80 8.91 -7.24
CA ARG A 332 33.01 9.41 -7.93
C ARG A 332 34.28 8.74 -7.41
N GLU A 333 34.45 8.62 -6.08
CA GLU A 333 35.61 7.95 -5.47
C GLU A 333 35.71 6.47 -5.86
N LYS A 334 34.58 5.83 -6.14
CA LYS A 334 34.51 4.45 -6.64
C LYS A 334 34.58 4.33 -8.17
N GLY A 335 34.69 5.44 -8.89
CA GLY A 335 34.72 5.45 -10.35
C GLY A 335 33.37 5.06 -10.99
N ILE A 336 32.28 5.18 -10.24
CA ILE A 336 30.92 4.93 -10.72
C ILE A 336 30.50 6.16 -11.53
N GLN A 337 30.15 5.96 -12.80
CA GLN A 337 29.64 7.03 -13.65
C GLN A 337 28.24 7.43 -13.18
N THR A 338 28.01 8.74 -13.11
CA THR A 338 26.71 9.31 -12.75
C THR A 338 26.15 10.12 -13.90
N GLY A 339 24.84 10.24 -13.97
CA GLY A 339 24.18 11.13 -14.93
C GLY A 339 24.60 12.59 -14.73
N ALA A 340 24.47 13.40 -15.79
CA ALA A 340 24.75 14.84 -15.72
C ALA A 340 23.72 15.63 -14.88
N GLY A 341 22.74 14.95 -14.29
CA GLY A 341 21.60 15.53 -13.61
C GLY A 341 20.43 15.82 -14.56
N ARG A 342 19.23 15.74 -14.02
CA ARG A 342 17.98 16.01 -14.72
C ARG A 342 17.02 16.82 -13.83
N GLY A 343 15.87 17.21 -14.37
CA GLY A 343 14.86 17.93 -13.62
C GLY A 343 15.27 19.37 -13.26
N SER A 344 14.69 19.89 -12.18
CA SER A 344 14.85 21.27 -11.74
C SER A 344 16.20 21.54 -11.05
N ALA A 345 16.83 20.50 -10.49
CA ALA A 345 18.13 20.60 -9.79
C ALA A 345 19.26 21.14 -10.67
N ALA A 346 19.18 20.98 -12.00
CA ALA A 346 20.13 21.57 -12.94
C ALA A 346 20.16 23.11 -12.89
N GLY A 347 19.13 23.77 -12.31
CA GLY A 347 19.10 25.23 -12.10
C GLY A 347 19.91 25.71 -10.90
N SER A 348 20.46 24.82 -10.06
CA SER A 348 21.21 25.18 -8.86
C SER A 348 22.72 25.22 -9.09
N LEU A 349 23.33 26.32 -8.77
CA LEU A 349 24.79 26.48 -8.75
C LEU A 349 25.43 25.64 -7.62
N VAL A 350 24.77 25.55 -6.46
CA VAL A 350 25.21 24.69 -5.35
C VAL A 350 25.28 23.24 -5.81
N ALA A 351 24.24 22.73 -6.48
CA ALA A 351 24.24 21.38 -7.03
C ALA A 351 25.36 21.16 -8.07
N TYR A 352 25.65 22.14 -8.89
CA TYR A 352 26.76 22.09 -9.86
C TYR A 352 28.13 22.06 -9.17
N LEU A 353 28.36 22.94 -8.20
CA LEU A 353 29.63 22.99 -7.46
C LEU A 353 29.88 21.72 -6.64
N LEU A 354 28.84 21.12 -6.09
CA LEU A 354 28.92 19.84 -5.37
C LEU A 354 29.03 18.61 -6.31
N HIS A 355 29.05 18.85 -7.61
CA HIS A 355 29.03 17.79 -8.63
C HIS A 355 27.79 16.84 -8.51
N ILE A 356 26.69 17.35 -8.02
CA ILE A 356 25.39 16.68 -8.05
C ILE A 356 24.85 16.74 -9.48
N THR A 357 25.03 17.89 -10.14
CA THR A 357 24.73 18.07 -11.56
C THR A 357 25.99 18.44 -12.34
N GLY A 358 26.03 18.09 -13.63
CA GLY A 358 27.13 18.41 -14.54
C GLY A 358 26.87 19.62 -15.44
N VAL A 359 25.78 20.35 -15.21
CA VAL A 359 25.35 21.49 -16.04
C VAL A 359 25.58 22.81 -15.28
N ASP A 360 26.35 23.71 -15.87
CA ASP A 360 26.57 25.04 -15.31
C ASP A 360 25.33 25.94 -15.50
N PRO A 361 24.58 26.25 -14.43
CA PRO A 361 23.33 27.00 -14.54
C PRO A 361 23.54 28.45 -14.97
N ILE A 362 24.69 29.06 -14.70
CA ILE A 362 25.01 30.43 -15.09
C ILE A 362 25.23 30.48 -16.61
N ARG A 363 26.05 29.55 -17.13
CA ARG A 363 26.35 29.47 -18.56
C ARG A 363 25.08 29.25 -19.41
N TYR A 364 24.14 28.48 -18.93
CA TYR A 364 22.90 28.15 -19.64
C TYR A 364 21.69 28.98 -19.20
N HIS A 365 21.88 30.01 -18.38
CA HIS A 365 20.84 30.94 -17.90
C HIS A 365 19.66 30.21 -17.22
N LEU A 366 19.95 29.17 -16.43
CA LEU A 366 18.95 28.41 -15.72
C LEU A 366 18.54 29.12 -14.43
N LEU A 367 17.25 29.06 -14.10
CA LEU A 367 16.66 29.74 -12.95
C LEU A 367 16.62 28.82 -11.74
N PHE A 368 17.21 29.28 -10.62
CA PHE A 368 17.16 28.55 -9.34
C PHE A 368 15.76 28.49 -8.74
N GLU A 369 14.95 29.51 -8.95
CA GLU A 369 13.58 29.61 -8.44
C GLU A 369 12.64 28.53 -8.98
N ARG A 370 13.03 27.86 -10.05
CA ARG A 370 12.32 26.67 -10.57
C ARG A 370 12.62 25.43 -9.76
N PHE A 371 13.72 25.41 -9.03
CA PHE A 371 14.14 24.31 -8.16
C PHE A 371 13.72 24.59 -6.71
N LEU A 372 14.12 25.73 -6.14
CA LEU A 372 13.72 26.17 -4.80
C LEU A 372 13.20 27.60 -4.85
N ASN A 373 12.04 27.83 -4.20
CA ASN A 373 11.42 29.15 -4.15
C ASN A 373 10.88 29.41 -2.74
N ARG A 374 11.27 30.55 -2.14
CA ARG A 374 10.82 31.00 -0.81
C ARG A 374 9.29 31.12 -0.67
N GLU A 375 8.62 31.51 -1.75
CA GLU A 375 7.16 31.69 -1.76
C GLU A 375 6.39 30.36 -1.79
N ARG A 376 7.08 29.28 -2.15
CA ARG A 376 6.50 27.95 -2.22
C ARG A 376 7.39 26.97 -1.45
N TYR A 377 7.04 26.70 -0.20
CA TYR A 377 7.73 25.68 0.58
C TYR A 377 7.40 24.29 0.01
N THR A 378 8.30 23.76 -0.79
CA THR A 378 8.26 22.38 -1.29
C THR A 378 9.62 21.75 -1.06
N MET A 379 9.64 20.48 -0.68
CA MET A 379 10.91 19.75 -0.58
C MET A 379 11.63 19.75 -1.94
N PRO A 380 12.96 19.95 -1.96
CA PRO A 380 13.74 19.78 -3.18
C PRO A 380 13.68 18.31 -3.64
N ASP A 381 13.56 18.15 -4.95
CA ASP A 381 13.60 16.85 -5.62
C ASP A 381 14.85 16.79 -6.49
N ILE A 382 15.83 15.95 -6.08
CA ILE A 382 17.07 15.75 -6.80
C ILE A 382 17.13 14.32 -7.28
N ASP A 383 16.98 14.15 -8.57
CA ASP A 383 17.11 12.86 -9.24
C ASP A 383 18.58 12.49 -9.45
N LEU A 384 18.98 11.32 -8.97
CA LEU A 384 20.32 10.77 -9.15
C LEU A 384 20.27 9.54 -10.04
N ASP A 385 21.00 9.57 -11.16
CA ASP A 385 21.08 8.47 -12.10
C ASP A 385 22.39 7.71 -11.92
N PHE A 386 22.29 6.40 -11.68
CA PHE A 386 23.41 5.47 -11.56
C PHE A 386 23.28 4.31 -12.56
N PRO A 387 24.39 3.68 -13.00
CA PRO A 387 24.34 2.45 -13.76
C PRO A 387 23.59 1.37 -12.98
N ASP A 388 22.78 0.58 -13.66
CA ASP A 388 21.92 -0.44 -13.06
C ASP A 388 22.75 -1.47 -12.25
N ASP A 389 23.90 -1.89 -12.79
CA ASP A 389 24.84 -2.82 -12.13
C ASP A 389 25.56 -2.21 -10.91
N LYS A 390 25.43 -0.90 -10.66
CA LYS A 390 26.07 -0.18 -9.54
C LYS A 390 25.09 0.37 -8.50
N ARG A 391 23.81 0.26 -8.78
CA ARG A 391 22.76 0.77 -7.88
C ARG A 391 22.85 0.12 -6.49
N GLU A 392 23.01 -1.19 -6.42
CA GLU A 392 23.12 -1.92 -5.15
C GLU A 392 24.38 -1.53 -4.36
N ASP A 393 25.50 -1.22 -5.02
CA ASP A 393 26.72 -0.75 -4.36
C ASP A 393 26.48 0.60 -3.65
N ILE A 394 25.73 1.50 -4.29
CA ILE A 394 25.34 2.79 -3.71
C ILE A 394 24.38 2.60 -2.53
N LEU A 395 23.38 1.74 -2.67
CA LEU A 395 22.44 1.42 -1.57
C LEU A 395 23.18 0.85 -0.35
N ALA A 396 24.09 -0.10 -0.57
CA ALA A 396 24.90 -0.68 0.49
C ALA A 396 25.76 0.39 1.21
N TYR A 397 26.31 1.36 0.46
CA TYR A 397 27.03 2.48 1.05
C TYR A 397 26.14 3.33 1.96
N ILE A 398 24.95 3.71 1.47
CA ILE A 398 24.01 4.54 2.23
C ILE A 398 23.61 3.83 3.54
N VAL A 399 23.25 2.54 3.44
CA VAL A 399 22.90 1.72 4.62
C VAL A 399 24.09 1.61 5.59
N SER A 400 25.29 1.39 5.08
CA SER A 400 26.51 1.29 5.91
C SER A 400 26.83 2.60 6.63
N LYS A 401 26.61 3.74 5.96
CA LYS A 401 26.95 5.06 6.51
C LYS A 401 25.91 5.61 7.46
N TYR A 402 24.64 5.52 7.10
CA TYR A 402 23.53 6.13 7.85
C TYR A 402 22.84 5.14 8.79
N GLY A 403 23.13 3.84 8.67
CA GLY A 403 22.59 2.77 9.49
C GLY A 403 21.32 2.14 8.92
N ASN A 404 21.21 0.83 9.09
CA ASN A 404 20.08 0.03 8.59
C ASN A 404 18.71 0.47 9.16
N GLN A 405 18.70 1.10 10.33
CA GLN A 405 17.48 1.59 10.98
C GLN A 405 17.01 2.95 10.41
N ASN A 406 17.85 3.63 9.64
CA ASN A 406 17.62 5.00 9.16
C ASN A 406 17.49 5.07 7.62
N VAL A 407 17.52 3.93 6.94
CA VAL A 407 17.44 3.86 5.48
C VAL A 407 16.38 2.86 5.07
N ALA A 408 15.42 3.30 4.26
CA ALA A 408 14.40 2.44 3.70
C ALA A 408 14.16 2.76 2.23
N GLN A 409 13.69 1.77 1.49
CA GLN A 409 13.19 1.98 0.13
C GLN A 409 11.69 2.25 0.19
N ILE A 410 11.23 3.24 -0.56
CA ILE A 410 9.80 3.55 -0.67
C ILE A 410 9.11 2.43 -1.43
N VAL A 411 8.03 1.90 -0.85
CA VAL A 411 7.19 0.88 -1.48
C VAL A 411 6.31 1.54 -2.53
N THR A 412 6.37 1.07 -3.77
CA THR A 412 5.44 1.46 -4.83
C THR A 412 4.43 0.35 -5.11
N PHE A 413 3.15 0.73 -5.20
CA PHE A 413 2.07 -0.22 -5.50
C PHE A 413 1.70 -0.13 -6.97
N GLY A 414 1.89 -1.24 -7.69
CA GLY A 414 1.42 -1.40 -9.06
C GLY A 414 0.04 -2.08 -9.08
N THR A 415 -0.81 -1.70 -10.04
CA THR A 415 -2.02 -2.44 -10.35
C THR A 415 -1.73 -3.44 -11.47
N LEU A 416 -2.36 -4.60 -11.41
CA LEU A 416 -2.30 -5.56 -12.50
C LEU A 416 -2.91 -4.93 -13.77
N GLY A 417 -2.09 -4.73 -14.79
CA GLY A 417 -2.57 -4.23 -16.09
C GLY A 417 -3.50 -5.22 -16.77
N ALA A 418 -4.38 -4.74 -17.65
CA ALA A 418 -5.40 -5.54 -18.32
C ALA A 418 -4.85 -6.82 -18.99
N LYS A 419 -3.69 -6.74 -19.65
CA LYS A 419 -3.01 -7.91 -20.25
C LYS A 419 -2.61 -8.96 -19.21
N GLN A 420 -2.07 -8.52 -18.07
CA GLN A 420 -1.61 -9.42 -17.02
C GLN A 420 -2.80 -10.09 -16.34
N VAL A 421 -3.85 -9.32 -16.00
CA VAL A 421 -5.08 -9.87 -15.42
C VAL A 421 -5.66 -11.00 -16.25
N ILE A 422 -5.77 -10.80 -17.59
CA ILE A 422 -6.29 -11.85 -18.48
C ILE A 422 -5.40 -13.10 -18.43
N ARG A 423 -4.08 -12.94 -18.47
CA ARG A 423 -3.15 -14.08 -18.42
C ARG A 423 -3.28 -14.85 -17.12
N ASP A 424 -3.33 -14.15 -15.99
CA ASP A 424 -3.39 -14.76 -14.66
C ASP A 424 -4.75 -15.46 -14.45
N VAL A 425 -5.85 -14.81 -14.82
CA VAL A 425 -7.19 -15.39 -14.74
C VAL A 425 -7.31 -16.62 -15.64
N CYS A 426 -6.89 -16.54 -16.90
CA CYS A 426 -6.94 -17.68 -17.83
C CYS A 426 -6.08 -18.84 -17.34
N LYS A 427 -4.93 -18.57 -16.71
CA LYS A 427 -4.08 -19.61 -16.09
C LYS A 427 -4.83 -20.34 -14.97
N VAL A 428 -5.54 -19.60 -14.13
CA VAL A 428 -6.37 -20.15 -13.05
C VAL A 428 -7.47 -21.07 -13.60
N PHE A 429 -8.01 -20.77 -14.77
CA PHE A 429 -9.02 -21.60 -15.44
C PHE A 429 -8.44 -22.71 -16.31
N GLY A 430 -7.13 -22.90 -16.33
CA GLY A 430 -6.47 -23.94 -17.10
C GLY A 430 -6.54 -23.73 -18.62
N GLU A 431 -6.77 -22.48 -19.07
CA GLU A 431 -6.88 -22.14 -20.48
C GLU A 431 -5.56 -22.31 -21.23
N ASN A 432 -5.65 -22.65 -22.52
CA ASN A 432 -4.48 -22.86 -23.35
C ASN A 432 -3.67 -21.57 -23.53
N ILE A 433 -2.37 -21.61 -23.20
CA ILE A 433 -1.45 -20.46 -23.21
C ILE A 433 -1.42 -19.77 -24.60
N ILE A 434 -1.50 -20.55 -25.70
CA ILE A 434 -1.47 -19.99 -27.07
C ILE A 434 -2.74 -19.16 -27.33
N THR A 435 -3.89 -19.63 -26.88
CA THR A 435 -5.16 -18.92 -26.97
C THR A 435 -5.12 -17.65 -26.16
N VAL A 436 -4.64 -17.74 -24.92
CA VAL A 436 -4.49 -16.60 -24.00
C VAL A 436 -3.55 -15.54 -24.59
N GLN A 437 -2.43 -15.95 -25.18
CA GLN A 437 -1.48 -15.03 -25.83
C GLN A 437 -2.12 -14.29 -27.00
N LYS A 438 -2.89 -14.98 -27.86
CA LYS A 438 -3.64 -14.35 -28.96
C LYS A 438 -4.62 -13.32 -28.44
N PHE A 439 -5.38 -13.63 -27.39
CA PHE A 439 -6.30 -12.68 -26.76
C PHE A 439 -5.57 -11.48 -26.16
N SER A 440 -4.55 -11.72 -25.38
CA SER A 440 -3.80 -10.66 -24.69
C SER A 440 -3.11 -9.70 -25.68
N ASN A 441 -2.70 -10.17 -26.86
CA ASN A 441 -2.09 -9.33 -27.89
C ASN A 441 -3.09 -8.34 -28.52
N ASN A 442 -4.39 -8.62 -28.46
CA ASN A 442 -5.44 -7.71 -28.96
C ASN A 442 -5.77 -6.57 -27.98
N ILE A 443 -5.19 -6.58 -26.78
CA ILE A 443 -5.34 -5.49 -25.82
C ILE A 443 -4.31 -4.41 -26.15
N ALA A 444 -4.76 -3.17 -26.35
CA ALA A 444 -3.88 -2.04 -26.60
C ALA A 444 -2.84 -1.85 -25.48
N GLN A 445 -1.65 -1.37 -25.84
CA GLN A 445 -0.65 -0.97 -24.85
C GLN A 445 -1.06 0.37 -24.22
N GLY A 446 -0.92 0.50 -22.89
CA GLY A 446 -1.23 1.71 -22.16
C GLY A 446 -2.29 1.50 -21.06
N LYS A 447 -2.81 2.60 -20.50
CA LYS A 447 -3.84 2.60 -19.45
C LYS A 447 -5.24 2.35 -20.04
N VAL A 448 -5.44 1.20 -20.68
CA VAL A 448 -6.74 0.80 -21.26
C VAL A 448 -7.41 -0.18 -20.28
N THR A 449 -8.68 0.06 -19.96
CA THR A 449 -9.46 -0.87 -19.14
C THR A 449 -9.95 -2.06 -19.97
N LEU A 450 -10.20 -3.21 -19.32
CA LEU A 450 -10.79 -4.38 -19.98
C LEU A 450 -12.17 -4.07 -20.54
N GLU A 451 -12.95 -3.23 -19.86
CA GLU A 451 -14.28 -2.80 -20.32
C GLU A 451 -14.21 -1.99 -21.61
N GLN A 452 -13.25 -1.07 -21.70
CA GLN A 452 -13.00 -0.32 -22.94
C GLN A 452 -12.58 -1.26 -24.07
N THR A 453 -11.64 -2.17 -23.80
CA THR A 453 -11.18 -3.17 -24.77
C THR A 453 -12.34 -4.05 -25.25
N TYR A 454 -13.22 -4.47 -24.35
CA TYR A 454 -14.39 -5.28 -24.66
C TYR A 454 -15.38 -4.55 -25.56
N LYS A 455 -15.62 -3.26 -25.31
CA LYS A 455 -16.53 -2.42 -26.11
C LYS A 455 -15.98 -2.12 -27.52
N GLU A 456 -14.67 -1.94 -27.62
CA GLU A 456 -14.04 -1.47 -28.88
C GLU A 456 -13.56 -2.60 -29.80
N ASN A 457 -13.32 -3.80 -29.24
CA ASN A 457 -12.72 -4.90 -29.99
C ASN A 457 -13.72 -6.04 -30.27
N LYS A 458 -14.19 -6.12 -31.55
CA LYS A 458 -15.13 -7.15 -32.03
C LYS A 458 -14.62 -8.59 -31.82
N THR A 459 -13.32 -8.80 -31.75
CA THR A 459 -12.72 -10.11 -31.48
C THR A 459 -13.01 -10.58 -30.06
N PHE A 460 -13.17 -9.66 -29.10
CA PHE A 460 -13.54 -9.94 -27.73
C PHE A 460 -15.03 -10.25 -27.54
N THR A 461 -15.89 -9.75 -28.41
CA THR A 461 -17.34 -9.95 -28.31
C THR A 461 -17.83 -11.25 -28.94
N GLY A 462 -16.92 -12.09 -29.49
CA GLY A 462 -17.31 -13.37 -30.10
C GLY A 462 -18.04 -13.25 -31.42
N GLU A 463 -18.15 -12.08 -32.02
CA GLU A 463 -18.79 -11.86 -33.33
C GLU A 463 -17.93 -12.30 -34.52
N ALA A 464 -16.72 -12.80 -34.28
CA ALA A 464 -15.88 -13.41 -35.32
C ALA A 464 -16.06 -14.93 -35.33
N GLY A 465 -17.14 -15.36 -35.92
CA GLY A 465 -17.40 -16.66 -36.53
C GLY A 465 -16.88 -17.94 -35.89
N GLY A 466 -17.79 -18.74 -35.33
CA GLY A 466 -17.56 -20.16 -35.11
C GLY A 466 -18.39 -20.73 -33.97
N ASN A 467 -19.46 -21.46 -34.33
CA ASN A 467 -20.29 -22.35 -33.54
C ASN A 467 -19.65 -22.84 -32.22
N ASN A 468 -20.14 -22.36 -31.09
CA ASN A 468 -20.23 -23.18 -29.89
C ASN A 468 -21.48 -22.77 -29.10
N SER A 469 -22.45 -23.65 -29.14
CA SER A 469 -23.70 -23.58 -28.43
C SER A 469 -23.48 -23.83 -26.92
N TYR A 470 -23.29 -22.76 -26.17
CA TYR A 470 -23.70 -22.73 -24.77
C TYR A 470 -24.85 -21.75 -24.65
N LYS A 471 -26.08 -22.27 -24.70
CA LYS A 471 -27.29 -21.52 -24.42
C LYS A 471 -27.27 -21.10 -22.95
N ASN A 472 -27.17 -19.78 -22.73
CA ASN A 472 -27.52 -19.15 -21.48
C ASN A 472 -28.99 -19.40 -21.15
N SER A 473 -29.26 -20.18 -20.14
CA SER A 473 -30.54 -20.22 -19.44
C SER A 473 -30.39 -19.39 -18.18
N SER A 474 -30.76 -18.13 -18.25
CA SER A 474 -31.39 -17.33 -17.20
C SER A 474 -31.17 -15.83 -17.46
N SER A 475 -32.02 -15.26 -18.31
CA SER A 475 -32.29 -13.84 -18.29
C SER A 475 -33.73 -13.65 -17.78
N GLU A 476 -33.89 -13.60 -16.48
CA GLU A 476 -35.11 -13.02 -15.92
C GLU A 476 -34.99 -11.50 -15.93
N LYS A 477 -35.93 -10.91 -16.64
CA LYS A 477 -36.14 -9.47 -16.71
C LYS A 477 -36.57 -8.97 -15.33
N VAL A 478 -35.77 -8.09 -14.75
CA VAL A 478 -36.25 -7.22 -13.68
C VAL A 478 -36.78 -5.94 -14.34
N GLU A 479 -38.11 -5.87 -14.43
CA GLU A 479 -38.84 -4.64 -14.75
C GLU A 479 -38.75 -3.67 -13.57
N THR A 480 -38.02 -2.59 -13.73
CA THR A 480 -38.07 -1.46 -12.80
C THR A 480 -39.26 -0.57 -13.18
N SER A 481 -40.32 -0.64 -12.37
CA SER A 481 -41.42 0.29 -12.42
C SER A 481 -40.99 1.68 -11.93
N LYS A 482 -40.85 2.62 -12.86
CA LYS A 482 -40.78 4.05 -12.57
C LYS A 482 -42.19 4.57 -12.27
N LYS A 483 -42.44 4.95 -11.03
CA LYS A 483 -43.57 5.85 -10.68
C LYS A 483 -43.09 7.30 -10.80
N HIS A 484 -43.65 7.99 -11.78
CA HIS A 484 -43.62 9.44 -11.87
C HIS A 484 -44.50 10.07 -10.78
N THR A 485 -43.94 11.05 -10.08
CA THR A 485 -44.75 12.09 -9.46
C THR A 485 -44.19 13.42 -9.95
N SER A 486 -45.00 14.05 -10.79
CA SER A 486 -44.85 15.42 -11.25
C SER A 486 -45.24 16.42 -10.14
N MET A 487 -44.44 17.45 -9.96
CA MET A 487 -44.93 18.74 -9.48
C MET A 487 -44.23 19.87 -10.23
N ASP A 488 -45.05 20.63 -10.91
CA ASP A 488 -44.75 21.87 -11.61
C ASP A 488 -44.25 22.96 -10.63
N ASN A 489 -43.31 23.81 -11.06
CA ASN A 489 -43.55 25.26 -11.06
C ASN A 489 -42.46 26.03 -11.83
N ASN A 490 -42.91 26.64 -12.82
CA ASN A 490 -42.66 27.89 -13.54
C ASN A 490 -41.57 28.88 -13.08
N SER A 491 -41.02 29.39 -14.14
CA SER A 491 -40.74 30.81 -14.55
C SER A 491 -39.25 31.16 -14.51
N SER A 492 -38.70 31.54 -15.56
CA SER A 492 -38.62 32.66 -16.48
C SER A 492 -37.15 32.90 -16.82
N ASP A 493 -36.82 32.77 -18.06
CA ASP A 493 -36.47 33.78 -19.08
C ASP A 493 -35.19 34.58 -18.83
N SER A 494 -34.24 34.40 -19.74
CA SER A 494 -33.61 35.42 -20.60
C SER A 494 -32.29 34.89 -21.23
N THR A 495 -32.37 34.61 -22.50
CA THR A 495 -31.58 35.09 -23.69
C THR A 495 -30.21 35.72 -23.41
N GLU A 496 -29.16 35.23 -24.07
CA GLU A 496 -28.50 35.84 -25.23
C GLU A 496 -27.18 35.16 -25.62
N LYS A 497 -27.18 34.71 -26.88
CA LYS A 497 -26.23 34.88 -27.98
C LYS A 497 -24.77 34.45 -27.87
N LYS A 498 -24.49 33.53 -28.82
CA LYS A 498 -23.23 33.32 -29.58
C LYS A 498 -22.81 34.59 -30.34
N PRO A 499 -21.51 34.69 -30.76
CA PRO A 499 -21.23 34.42 -32.17
C PRO A 499 -19.97 33.57 -32.46
N GLU A 500 -20.09 32.94 -33.61
CA GLU A 500 -19.08 32.28 -34.43
C GLU A 500 -18.01 33.25 -34.98
N ASN A 501 -16.82 32.70 -35.33
CA ASN A 501 -16.15 32.82 -36.66
C ASN A 501 -14.81 32.07 -36.57
N ASN A 502 -14.57 31.03 -37.43
CA ASN A 502 -13.94 31.01 -38.75
C ASN A 502 -12.55 31.70 -38.76
N ASP A 503 -11.46 31.13 -39.22
CA ASP A 503 -11.05 30.49 -40.44
C ASP A 503 -9.53 30.21 -40.42
N GLU A 504 -9.14 29.23 -41.11
CA GLU A 504 -8.21 28.97 -42.21
C GLU A 504 -6.79 28.48 -41.93
N THR A 505 -6.64 27.26 -42.38
CA THR A 505 -5.62 26.64 -43.27
C THR A 505 -4.16 27.10 -43.26
N SER A 506 -3.25 26.12 -43.14
CA SER A 506 -2.30 25.84 -44.24
C SER A 506 -1.54 24.51 -44.06
N LYS A 507 -1.61 23.71 -45.13
CA LYS A 507 -0.79 22.53 -45.39
C LYS A 507 0.65 22.93 -45.73
N VAL A 508 1.62 22.07 -45.37
CA VAL A 508 2.80 21.80 -46.21
C VAL A 508 3.19 20.34 -46.05
N GLU A 509 3.14 19.63 -47.17
CA GLU A 509 3.73 18.33 -47.48
C GLU A 509 5.25 18.48 -47.75
N SER A 510 6.02 17.42 -47.45
CA SER A 510 7.09 16.87 -48.31
C SER A 510 7.73 15.68 -47.60
N ASP A 511 7.52 14.50 -47.99
CA ASP A 511 8.16 13.59 -48.97
C ASP A 511 9.67 13.30 -48.72
N ASN A 512 9.89 12.00 -48.78
CA ASN A 512 11.00 11.19 -49.33
C ASN A 512 11.85 10.40 -48.31
N THR A 513 11.78 9.14 -48.39
CA THR A 513 12.23 7.96 -49.20
C THR A 513 13.33 7.16 -48.51
N GLU A 514 13.00 5.88 -48.39
CA GLU A 514 13.77 4.64 -48.61
C GLU A 514 15.26 4.53 -48.22
N SER A 515 15.57 3.48 -47.45
CA SER A 515 16.30 2.34 -48.01
C SER A 515 16.47 1.17 -47.01
N ASP A 516 16.15 0.00 -47.54
CA ASP A 516 16.40 -1.35 -47.02
C ASP A 516 17.82 -1.65 -46.60
N LYS A 517 17.99 -2.53 -45.61
CA LYS A 517 18.79 -3.76 -45.77
C LYS A 517 18.59 -4.75 -44.63
N GLU A 518 18.17 -5.94 -45.06
CA GLU A 518 18.21 -7.22 -44.36
C GLU A 518 19.61 -7.56 -43.82
N THR A 519 19.66 -8.22 -42.68
CA THR A 519 20.53 -9.38 -42.47
C THR A 519 19.95 -10.30 -41.39
N LYS A 520 19.78 -11.55 -41.76
CA LYS A 520 19.47 -12.72 -40.93
C LYS A 520 20.69 -13.12 -40.07
N GLU A 521 20.41 -13.70 -38.91
CA GLU A 521 20.91 -15.02 -38.39
C GLU A 521 20.83 -15.01 -36.85
N GLN A 522 20.21 -15.91 -36.35
CA GLN A 522 20.31 -17.25 -35.76
C GLN A 522 19.96 -17.29 -34.27
N GLU A 523 19.08 -18.21 -33.98
CA GLU A 523 18.57 -18.68 -32.70
C GLU A 523 19.69 -19.23 -31.79
N THR A 524 19.58 -18.93 -30.49
CA THR A 524 19.82 -19.92 -29.43
C THR A 524 18.88 -19.65 -28.27
N GLU A 525 18.11 -20.67 -27.93
CA GLU A 525 17.27 -20.78 -26.74
C GLU A 525 18.12 -20.73 -25.49
N GLU A 526 17.80 -19.83 -24.57
CA GLU A 526 18.00 -20.03 -23.14
C GLU A 526 16.81 -19.42 -22.38
N THR A 527 16.03 -20.32 -21.83
CA THR A 527 14.92 -20.04 -20.93
C THR A 527 15.45 -19.58 -19.58
N GLU A 528 15.47 -18.29 -19.31
CA GLU A 528 15.52 -17.74 -17.95
C GLU A 528 14.25 -16.97 -17.64
N SER A 529 13.56 -17.43 -16.62
CA SER A 529 12.41 -16.81 -16.00
C SER A 529 12.78 -15.43 -15.42
N ARG A 530 12.56 -14.36 -16.17
CA ARG A 530 12.65 -13.00 -15.65
C ARG A 530 11.30 -12.61 -15.01
N VAL A 531 11.30 -12.61 -13.70
CA VAL A 531 10.33 -11.86 -12.91
C VAL A 531 10.56 -10.37 -13.21
N ASN A 532 9.63 -9.72 -13.88
CA ASN A 532 9.66 -8.27 -14.09
C ASN A 532 9.57 -7.55 -12.74
N LYS A 533 10.69 -7.01 -12.29
CA LYS A 533 10.70 -5.99 -11.22
C LYS A 533 10.13 -4.69 -11.77
N PRO A 534 9.22 -4.01 -11.06
CA PRO A 534 8.81 -2.67 -11.47
C PRO A 534 9.98 -1.69 -11.26
N ASP A 535 10.35 -0.99 -12.31
CA ASP A 535 11.31 0.12 -12.30
C ASP A 535 10.66 1.32 -11.62
N ASN A 536 11.02 1.58 -10.39
CA ASN A 536 11.00 2.88 -9.69
C ASN A 536 11.02 2.63 -8.17
N ASN A 537 12.22 2.48 -7.62
CA ASN A 537 12.41 2.50 -6.16
C ASN A 537 13.10 3.83 -5.80
N GLU A 538 12.37 4.71 -5.17
CA GLU A 538 12.91 5.90 -4.51
C GLU A 538 13.48 5.50 -3.14
N LEU A 539 14.56 6.15 -2.73
CA LEU A 539 15.21 5.94 -1.44
C LEU A 539 14.86 7.08 -0.49
N GLU A 540 14.46 6.74 0.69
CA GLU A 540 14.24 7.69 1.77
C GLU A 540 15.20 7.41 2.94
N ILE A 541 15.84 8.47 3.46
CA ILE A 541 16.66 8.40 4.66
C ILE A 541 15.83 8.87 5.84
N ILE A 542 15.57 7.97 6.76
CA ILE A 542 14.74 8.23 7.93
C ILE A 542 15.59 8.87 9.03
N PRO A 543 15.18 10.00 9.63
CA PRO A 543 15.94 10.62 10.71
C PRO A 543 15.95 9.73 11.95
N SER A 544 17.10 9.56 12.55
CA SER A 544 17.25 8.92 13.88
C SER A 544 16.75 9.87 14.96
N ASN A 545 15.85 9.39 15.82
CA ASN A 545 15.48 10.08 17.05
C ASN A 545 16.60 10.05 18.08
#